data_5b383b004a1dd0be5a600ecd22e5f6cb
#
_entry.id   5b383b004a1dd0be5a600ecd22e5f6cb
#
_cell.length_a   1.000
_cell.length_b   1.000
_cell.length_c   1.000
_cell.angle_alpha   90.00
_cell.angle_beta   90.00
_cell.angle_gamma   90.00
#
_symmetry.space_group_name_H-M   'P 1'
#
loop_
_entity.id
_entity.type
_entity.pdbx_description
1 polymer ?
#
loop_
_entity_poly.entity_id
_entity_poly.type
_entity_poly.pdbx_seq_one_letter_code
_entity_poly.pdbx_strand_id
1 'polypeptide(L)'
;MYECEHCNKQFTRERTLIVHVCEQKRRYMQRDEKGVQVGFLAYNRFFQLAQGATKDKTYEHFSRSPYYIAFCKFGRHVISRTILEADTFIDWLITQQVGIDEWAKEATYDMYLKSKLLTEPVEPALERTIKSMQEWAQKESA
;
A
#
# COMPACT_ATOMS: atom_id res chain seq x y z
N MET A 1 23.17 -28.20 13.98
CA MET A 1 22.08 -27.99 13.03
C MET A 1 21.98 -26.54 12.61
N TYR A 2 21.56 -26.32 11.39
CA TYR A 2 21.42 -24.98 10.82
C TYR A 2 19.95 -24.63 10.76
N GLU A 3 19.58 -23.45 11.27
CA GLU A 3 18.19 -23.02 11.37
C GLU A 3 17.92 -21.79 10.50
N CYS A 4 16.78 -21.79 9.79
CA CYS A 4 16.34 -20.62 9.02
C CYS A 4 15.82 -19.54 9.96
N GLU A 5 16.37 -18.33 9.86
CA GLU A 5 15.97 -17.17 10.68
C GLU A 5 14.51 -16.78 10.47
N HIS A 6 13.94 -17.12 9.31
CA HIS A 6 12.62 -16.64 8.90
C HIS A 6 11.50 -17.62 9.25
N CYS A 7 11.72 -18.94 9.14
CA CYS A 7 10.69 -19.95 9.39
C CYS A 7 11.03 -20.93 10.48
N ASN A 8 12.23 -20.84 11.05
CA ASN A 8 12.73 -21.71 12.13
C ASN A 8 12.86 -23.18 11.74
N LYS A 9 12.83 -23.48 10.44
CA LYS A 9 13.07 -24.84 9.96
C LYS A 9 14.52 -25.19 10.12
N GLN A 10 14.83 -26.40 10.61
CA GLN A 10 16.18 -26.86 10.85
C GLN A 10 16.68 -27.73 9.69
N PHE A 11 17.96 -27.57 9.39
CA PHE A 11 18.66 -28.33 8.34
C PHE A 11 19.92 -28.97 8.89
N THR A 12 20.25 -30.13 8.39
CA THR A 12 21.46 -30.84 8.78
C THR A 12 22.71 -30.35 8.05
N ARG A 13 22.53 -29.68 6.92
CA ARG A 13 23.62 -29.17 6.08
C ARG A 13 23.47 -27.67 5.88
N GLU A 14 24.57 -26.94 6.03
CA GLU A 14 24.62 -25.49 5.77
C GLU A 14 24.22 -25.16 4.34
N ARG A 15 24.68 -25.95 3.38
CA ARG A 15 24.36 -25.76 1.97
C ARG A 15 22.86 -25.79 1.69
N THR A 16 22.14 -26.69 2.36
CA THR A 16 20.68 -26.78 2.24
C THR A 16 20.01 -25.53 2.80
N LEU A 17 20.51 -24.99 3.91
CA LEU A 17 20.01 -23.75 4.47
C LEU A 17 20.22 -22.56 3.52
N ILE A 18 21.43 -22.46 2.92
CA ILE A 18 21.77 -21.34 2.03
C ILE A 18 20.82 -21.26 0.82
N VAL A 19 20.47 -22.42 0.23
CA VAL A 19 19.59 -22.46 -0.94
C VAL A 19 18.11 -22.50 -0.57
N HIS A 20 17.80 -22.65 0.72
CA HIS A 20 16.42 -22.69 1.19
C HIS A 20 15.72 -21.37 0.99
N VAL A 21 14.53 -21.41 0.40
CA VAL A 21 13.65 -20.25 0.22
C VAL A 21 12.27 -20.63 0.76
N CYS A 22 11.91 -20.09 1.91
CA CYS A 22 10.57 -20.22 2.47
C CYS A 22 9.78 -18.94 2.18
N GLU A 23 8.48 -18.97 2.44
CA GLU A 23 7.61 -17.81 2.22
C GLU A 23 8.09 -16.59 3.02
N GLN A 24 8.50 -16.77 4.27
CA GLN A 24 8.97 -15.65 5.11
C GLN A 24 10.27 -15.05 4.57
N LYS A 25 11.20 -15.88 4.13
CA LYS A 25 12.43 -15.40 3.51
C LYS A 25 12.14 -14.63 2.21
N ARG A 26 11.22 -15.13 1.40
CA ARG A 26 10.80 -14.46 0.16
C ARG A 26 10.23 -13.08 0.46
N ARG A 27 9.35 -12.96 1.45
CA ARG A 27 8.76 -11.69 1.86
C ARG A 27 9.83 -10.71 2.34
N TYR A 28 10.79 -11.19 3.11
CA TYR A 28 11.91 -10.38 3.57
C TYR A 28 12.73 -9.85 2.38
N MET A 29 13.00 -10.69 1.39
CA MET A 29 13.75 -10.30 0.18
C MET A 29 13.02 -9.28 -0.68
N GLN A 30 11.69 -9.21 -0.59
CA GLN A 30 10.86 -8.25 -1.33
C GLN A 30 10.77 -6.88 -0.67
N ARG A 31 11.34 -6.68 0.49
CA ARG A 31 11.15 -5.46 1.30
C ARG A 31 11.49 -4.15 0.59
N ASP A 32 12.39 -4.18 -0.39
CA ASP A 32 12.84 -2.99 -1.12
C ASP A 32 12.01 -2.72 -2.39
N GLU A 33 11.10 -3.61 -2.75
CA GLU A 33 10.20 -3.40 -3.88
C GLU A 33 9.23 -2.25 -3.58
N LYS A 34 9.08 -1.31 -4.53
CA LYS A 34 8.24 -0.11 -4.33
C LYS A 34 6.81 -0.45 -3.95
N GLY A 35 6.19 -1.42 -4.62
CA GLY A 35 4.83 -1.85 -4.30
C GLY A 35 4.72 -2.42 -2.89
N VAL A 36 5.72 -3.16 -2.45
CA VAL A 36 5.76 -3.71 -1.08
C VAL A 36 5.93 -2.58 -0.06
N GLN A 37 6.72 -1.56 -0.35
CA GLN A 37 6.88 -0.41 0.53
C GLN A 37 5.58 0.38 0.67
N VAL A 38 4.84 0.56 -0.41
CA VAL A 38 3.51 1.19 -0.36
C VAL A 38 2.54 0.33 0.45
N GLY A 39 2.58 -0.98 0.28
CA GLY A 39 1.78 -1.91 1.09
C GLY A 39 2.10 -1.81 2.57
N PHE A 40 3.37 -1.70 2.90
CA PHE A 40 3.82 -1.52 4.29
C PHE A 40 3.34 -0.18 4.86
N LEU A 41 3.42 0.88 4.10
CA LEU A 41 2.89 2.19 4.49
C LEU A 41 1.38 2.10 4.78
N ALA A 42 0.63 1.45 3.89
CA ALA A 42 -0.81 1.25 4.05
C ALA A 42 -1.13 0.42 5.30
N TYR A 43 -0.35 -0.61 5.57
CA TYR A 43 -0.48 -1.45 6.75
C TYR A 43 -0.33 -0.64 8.03
N ASN A 44 0.72 0.20 8.11
CA ASN A 44 0.92 1.07 9.25
C ASN A 44 -0.20 2.09 9.41
N ARG A 45 -0.63 2.68 8.30
CA ARG A 45 -1.73 3.66 8.29
C ARG A 45 -3.03 3.05 8.78
N PHE A 46 -3.29 1.81 8.38
CA PHE A 46 -4.46 1.07 8.85
C PHE A 46 -4.46 0.96 10.39
N PHE A 47 -3.34 0.56 10.98
CA PHE A 47 -3.26 0.44 12.43
C PHE A 47 -3.37 1.78 13.14
N GLN A 48 -2.83 2.84 12.56
CA GLN A 48 -2.92 4.19 13.13
C GLN A 48 -4.36 4.71 13.14
N LEU A 49 -5.07 4.57 12.04
CA LEU A 49 -6.43 5.11 11.89
C LEU A 49 -7.50 4.19 12.46
N ALA A 50 -7.38 2.89 12.26
CA ALA A 50 -8.42 1.94 12.69
C ALA A 50 -8.29 1.54 14.15
N GLN A 51 -7.05 1.49 14.69
CA GLN A 51 -6.79 1.00 16.04
C GLN A 51 -6.10 2.02 16.94
N GLY A 52 -5.83 3.23 16.45
CA GLY A 52 -5.21 4.28 17.24
C GLY A 52 -3.76 4.01 17.63
N ALA A 53 -3.04 3.18 16.87
CA ALA A 53 -1.65 2.87 17.15
C ALA A 53 -0.78 4.12 17.07
N THR A 54 0.07 4.32 18.07
CA THR A 54 0.96 5.50 18.14
C THR A 54 2.35 5.24 17.56
N LYS A 55 2.72 3.97 17.40
CA LYS A 55 4.01 3.56 16.84
C LYS A 55 3.82 2.78 15.57
N ASP A 56 4.74 2.94 14.62
CA ASP A 56 4.75 2.17 13.39
C ASP A 56 5.10 0.71 13.70
N LYS A 57 4.45 -0.20 12.97
CA LYS A 57 4.79 -1.60 12.99
C LYS A 57 6.09 -1.82 12.22
N THR A 58 6.86 -2.84 12.63
CA THR A 58 8.09 -3.19 11.91
C THR A 58 7.76 -3.96 10.62
N TYR A 59 8.71 -3.97 9.68
CA TYR A 59 8.55 -4.80 8.48
C TYR A 59 8.38 -6.29 8.82
N GLU A 60 9.05 -6.78 9.85
CA GLU A 60 8.87 -8.15 10.31
C GLU A 60 7.42 -8.41 10.73
N HIS A 61 6.82 -7.51 11.49
CA HIS A 61 5.41 -7.61 11.87
C HIS A 61 4.51 -7.67 10.65
N PHE A 62 4.75 -6.80 9.68
CA PHE A 62 4.01 -6.76 8.42
C PHE A 62 4.20 -8.04 7.61
N SER A 63 5.44 -8.51 7.45
CA SER A 63 5.75 -9.69 6.64
C SER A 63 5.15 -10.98 7.22
N ARG A 64 4.89 -11.02 8.51
CA ARG A 64 4.26 -12.16 9.18
C ARG A 64 2.75 -12.03 9.29
N SER A 65 2.19 -10.89 8.86
CA SER A 65 0.75 -10.66 8.91
C SER A 65 0.01 -11.54 7.90
N PRO A 66 -1.19 -12.05 8.25
CA PRO A 66 -2.03 -12.75 7.28
C PRO A 66 -2.52 -11.82 6.16
N TYR A 67 -2.38 -10.51 6.32
CA TYR A 67 -2.79 -9.52 5.33
C TYR A 67 -1.65 -9.05 4.43
N TYR A 68 -0.43 -9.60 4.60
CA TYR A 68 0.73 -9.19 3.82
C TYR A 68 0.47 -9.21 2.31
N ILE A 69 -0.08 -10.31 1.82
CA ILE A 69 -0.33 -10.49 0.37
C ILE A 69 -1.32 -9.44 -0.13
N ALA A 70 -2.38 -9.18 0.64
CA ALA A 70 -3.40 -8.20 0.25
C ALA A 70 -2.84 -6.78 0.21
N PHE A 71 -2.06 -6.37 1.20
CA PHE A 71 -1.44 -5.04 1.22
C PHE A 71 -0.37 -4.89 0.14
N CYS A 72 0.41 -5.93 -0.15
CA CYS A 72 1.38 -5.89 -1.25
C CYS A 72 0.70 -5.80 -2.61
N LYS A 73 -0.40 -6.52 -2.79
CA LYS A 73 -1.22 -6.43 -3.99
C LYS A 73 -1.75 -5.01 -4.19
N PHE A 74 -2.22 -4.39 -3.13
CA PHE A 74 -2.66 -2.99 -3.14
C PHE A 74 -1.50 -2.05 -3.50
N GLY A 75 -0.35 -2.22 -2.87
CA GLY A 75 0.82 -1.39 -3.14
C GLY A 75 1.28 -1.48 -4.58
N ARG A 76 1.31 -2.68 -5.14
CA ARG A 76 1.65 -2.90 -6.55
C ARG A 76 0.62 -2.28 -7.49
N HIS A 77 -0.65 -2.31 -7.11
CA HIS A 77 -1.72 -1.65 -7.86
C HIS A 77 -1.53 -0.13 -7.88
N VAL A 78 -1.19 0.46 -6.74
CA VAL A 78 -0.91 1.91 -6.63
C VAL A 78 0.24 2.30 -7.58
N ILE A 79 1.33 1.54 -7.58
CA ILE A 79 2.48 1.82 -8.45
C ILE A 79 2.10 1.62 -9.92
N SER A 80 1.44 0.53 -10.24
CA SER A 80 1.02 0.17 -11.61
C SER A 80 0.08 1.21 -12.22
N ARG A 81 -0.83 1.76 -11.43
CA ARG A 81 -1.82 2.75 -11.86
C ARG A 81 -1.34 4.19 -11.72
N THR A 82 -0.13 4.39 -11.17
CA THR A 82 0.43 5.73 -10.93
C THR A 82 -0.53 6.60 -10.11
N ILE A 83 -1.04 6.06 -9.03
CA ILE A 83 -1.93 6.79 -8.12
C ILE A 83 -1.09 7.79 -7.34
N LEU A 84 -1.29 9.08 -7.59
CA LEU A 84 -0.43 10.14 -7.06
C LEU A 84 -0.70 10.46 -5.58
N GLU A 85 -1.94 10.31 -5.14
CA GLU A 85 -2.36 10.65 -3.76
C GLU A 85 -2.66 9.37 -2.97
N ALA A 86 -1.68 8.47 -2.90
CA ALA A 86 -1.86 7.18 -2.24
C ALA A 86 -2.29 7.33 -0.77
N ASP A 87 -1.70 8.27 -0.03
CA ASP A 87 -2.04 8.49 1.37
C ASP A 87 -3.51 8.88 1.56
N THR A 88 -4.01 9.79 0.74
CA THR A 88 -5.41 10.23 0.78
C THR A 88 -6.35 9.08 0.41
N PHE A 89 -5.99 8.30 -0.58
CA PHE A 89 -6.76 7.14 -1.00
C PHE A 89 -6.81 6.08 0.12
N ILE A 90 -5.68 5.80 0.75
CA ILE A 90 -5.59 4.86 1.88
C ILE A 90 -6.50 5.33 3.02
N ASP A 91 -6.42 6.60 3.39
CA ASP A 91 -7.24 7.18 4.45
C ASP A 91 -8.73 7.07 4.14
N TRP A 92 -9.12 7.31 2.89
CA TRP A 92 -10.50 7.15 2.45
C TRP A 92 -10.97 5.70 2.57
N LEU A 93 -10.15 4.74 2.12
CA LEU A 93 -10.47 3.32 2.19
C LEU A 93 -10.71 2.87 3.64
N ILE A 94 -9.87 3.33 4.56
CA ILE A 94 -9.99 2.99 5.98
C ILE A 94 -11.22 3.65 6.59
N THR A 95 -11.44 4.92 6.31
CA THR A 95 -12.57 5.69 6.82
C THR A 95 -13.91 5.13 6.34
N GLN A 96 -13.99 4.70 5.08
CA GLN A 96 -15.20 4.09 4.51
C GLN A 96 -15.35 2.61 4.88
N GLN A 97 -14.43 2.06 5.67
CA GLN A 97 -14.45 0.67 6.11
C GLN A 97 -14.48 -0.32 4.94
N VAL A 98 -13.78 0.00 3.87
CA VAL A 98 -13.64 -0.90 2.71
C VAL A 98 -12.78 -2.10 3.12
N GLY A 99 -13.23 -3.31 2.80
CA GLY A 99 -12.48 -4.53 3.08
C GLY A 99 -11.18 -4.56 2.28
N ILE A 100 -10.11 -5.08 2.88
CA ILE A 100 -8.77 -5.08 2.27
C ILE A 100 -8.75 -5.84 0.93
N ASP A 101 -9.58 -6.83 0.75
CA ASP A 101 -9.72 -7.58 -0.50
C ASP A 101 -10.27 -6.74 -1.66
N GLU A 102 -10.92 -5.61 -1.35
CA GLU A 102 -11.47 -4.69 -2.35
C GLU A 102 -10.51 -3.54 -2.69
N TRP A 103 -9.45 -3.34 -1.91
CA TRP A 103 -8.56 -2.18 -2.04
C TRP A 103 -7.85 -2.10 -3.40
N ALA A 104 -7.53 -3.24 -4.02
CA ALA A 104 -6.80 -3.30 -5.28
C ALA A 104 -7.71 -3.40 -6.51
N LYS A 105 -9.01 -3.17 -6.36
CA LYS A 105 -9.96 -3.22 -7.47
C LYS A 105 -10.13 -1.85 -8.12
N GLU A 106 -10.19 -1.81 -9.44
CA GLU A 106 -10.40 -0.58 -10.19
C GLU A 106 -11.73 0.08 -9.85
N ALA A 107 -12.78 -0.72 -9.65
CA ALA A 107 -14.09 -0.22 -9.26
C ALA A 107 -14.03 0.56 -7.95
N THR A 108 -13.21 0.12 -7.00
CA THR A 108 -13.02 0.79 -5.72
C THR A 108 -12.33 2.14 -5.91
N TYR A 109 -11.30 2.19 -6.76
CA TYR A 109 -10.63 3.46 -7.08
C TYR A 109 -11.57 4.44 -7.77
N ASP A 110 -12.40 3.94 -8.69
CA ASP A 110 -13.42 4.77 -9.35
C ASP A 110 -14.43 5.33 -8.35
N MET A 111 -14.85 4.55 -7.37
CA MET A 111 -15.72 5.01 -6.28
C MET A 111 -15.07 6.12 -5.46
N TYR A 112 -13.78 5.98 -5.16
CA TYR A 112 -13.02 7.02 -4.46
C TYR A 112 -13.00 8.32 -5.25
N LEU A 113 -12.70 8.27 -6.54
CA LEU A 113 -12.68 9.45 -7.39
C LEU A 113 -14.03 10.14 -7.45
N LYS A 114 -15.11 9.39 -7.58
CA LYS A 114 -16.48 9.92 -7.57
C LYS A 114 -16.83 10.54 -6.23
N SER A 115 -16.50 9.86 -5.14
CA SER A 115 -16.74 10.36 -3.77
C SER A 115 -16.01 11.67 -3.54
N LYS A 116 -14.75 11.77 -3.99
CA LYS A 116 -13.95 12.99 -3.85
C LYS A 116 -14.61 14.17 -4.56
N LEU A 117 -15.16 13.94 -5.75
CA LEU A 117 -15.86 14.99 -6.49
C LEU A 117 -17.18 15.41 -5.83
N LEU A 118 -17.92 14.45 -5.27
CA LEU A 118 -19.25 14.69 -4.67
C LEU A 118 -19.18 15.36 -3.30
N THR A 119 -18.12 15.10 -2.53
CA THR A 119 -17.99 15.60 -1.15
C THR A 119 -17.40 17.02 -1.09
N GLU A 120 -16.84 17.50 -2.19
CA GLU A 120 -16.27 18.85 -2.23
C GLU A 120 -17.36 19.90 -2.48
N PRO A 121 -17.32 21.05 -1.75
CA PRO A 121 -18.17 22.17 -2.10
C PRO A 121 -17.95 22.59 -3.55
N VAL A 122 -19.03 22.98 -4.23
CA VAL A 122 -18.99 23.29 -5.66
C VAL A 122 -17.96 24.37 -6.00
N GLU A 123 -17.91 25.45 -5.22
CA GLU A 123 -16.99 26.56 -5.47
C GLU A 123 -15.51 26.16 -5.38
N PRO A 124 -15.04 25.55 -4.27
CA PRO A 124 -13.66 25.09 -4.19
C PRO A 124 -13.31 24.04 -5.26
N ALA A 125 -14.25 23.16 -5.62
CA ALA A 125 -14.02 22.18 -6.67
C ALA A 125 -13.82 22.85 -8.03
N LEU A 126 -14.65 23.83 -8.34
CA LEU A 126 -14.52 24.61 -9.58
C LEU A 126 -13.22 25.40 -9.62
N GLU A 127 -12.85 26.06 -8.53
CA GLU A 127 -11.59 26.80 -8.44
C GLU A 127 -10.39 25.90 -8.68
N ARG A 128 -10.37 24.71 -8.10
CA ARG A 128 -9.29 23.74 -8.33
C ARG A 128 -9.27 23.25 -9.77
N THR A 129 -10.41 23.00 -10.36
CA THR A 129 -10.51 22.58 -11.75
C THR A 129 -9.98 23.67 -12.68
N ILE A 130 -10.39 24.92 -12.46
CA ILE A 130 -9.91 26.06 -13.24
C ILE A 130 -8.39 26.22 -13.08
N LYS A 131 -7.89 26.15 -11.85
CA LYS A 131 -6.46 26.26 -11.57
C LYS A 131 -5.67 25.15 -12.25
N SER A 132 -6.14 23.89 -12.18
CA SER A 132 -5.51 22.78 -12.85
C SER A 132 -5.47 22.93 -14.36
N MET A 133 -6.56 23.46 -14.95
CA MET A 133 -6.62 23.74 -16.37
C MET A 133 -5.65 24.86 -16.78
N GLN A 134 -5.53 25.90 -15.96
CA GLN A 134 -4.58 26.99 -16.20
C GLN A 134 -3.13 26.50 -16.12
N GLU A 135 -2.80 25.71 -15.12
CA GLU A 135 -1.47 25.13 -14.97
C GLU A 135 -1.13 24.21 -16.15
N TRP A 136 -2.09 23.40 -16.58
CA TRP A 136 -1.93 22.54 -17.74
C TRP A 136 -1.68 23.35 -19.01
N ALA A 137 -2.47 24.39 -19.24
CA ALA A 137 -2.33 25.28 -20.40
C ALA A 137 -0.96 25.98 -20.41
N GLN A 138 -0.45 26.40 -19.25
CA GLN A 138 0.87 27.00 -19.13
C GLN A 138 1.97 25.99 -19.47
N LYS A 139 1.86 24.74 -19.05
CA LYS A 139 2.82 23.70 -19.37
C LYS A 139 2.84 23.37 -20.85
N GLU A 140 1.68 23.34 -21.48
CA GLU A 140 1.54 23.04 -22.91
C GLU A 140 2.01 24.18 -23.78
N SER A 141 1.87 25.42 -23.32
CA SER A 141 2.30 26.60 -24.08
C SER A 141 3.77 26.99 -23.85
N ALA A 142 4.43 26.32 -22.90
CA ALA A 142 5.85 26.49 -22.67
C ALA A 142 6.67 25.54 -23.57
#